data_c98c4938928533f85690908df975a35d
#
_entry.id   c98c4938928533f85690908df975a35d
#
_cell.length_a   1.000
_cell.length_b   1.000
_cell.length_c   1.000
_cell.angle_alpha   90.00
_cell.angle_beta   90.00
_cell.angle_gamma   90.00
#
_symmetry.space_group_name_H-M   'P 1'
#
loop_
_entity.id
_entity.type
_entity.pdbx_description
1 polymer ?
#
loop_
_entity_poly.entity_id
_entity_poly.type
_entity_poly.pdbx_seq_one_letter_code
_entity_poly.pdbx_strand_id
1 'polypeptide(L)'
;MQRWHHFNIIYNFTENTDEVAFTFGGSGPKIYWRLTLNSEALLQLFTWNPTTVEWDMVWLSSVTECDVYMMCTAYAYCDMNTSPRCNCFKGFVPRDPQQELEGRVGECVRKTRLNCSGDEFSRMSNMKLPNTTGGVIVDRRIGLEECRKRCSMNCNCTAFANTDIRDGGSGCVIWTGELLDIRRYADA
;
A
#
# COMPACT_ATOMS: atom_id res chain seq x y z
N MET A 1 -0.85 -19.51 -9.98
CA MET A 1 -0.06 -20.32 -9.01
C MET A 1 1.40 -19.90 -9.13
N GLN A 2 1.95 -19.19 -8.14
CA GLN A 2 3.35 -18.75 -8.14
C GLN A 2 4.18 -19.69 -7.24
N ARG A 3 5.36 -20.11 -7.71
CA ARG A 3 6.30 -20.96 -6.95
C ARG A 3 7.45 -20.12 -6.43
N TRP A 4 7.76 -20.25 -5.15
CA TRP A 4 8.98 -19.73 -4.55
C TRP A 4 10.08 -20.77 -4.71
N HIS A 5 11.11 -20.47 -5.50
CA HIS A 5 12.07 -21.44 -6.04
C HIS A 5 12.93 -22.17 -5.00
N HIS A 6 12.96 -21.77 -3.74
CA HIS A 6 13.85 -22.39 -2.75
C HIS A 6 13.20 -23.37 -1.76
N PHE A 7 11.85 -23.39 -1.64
CA PHE A 7 11.21 -24.19 -0.57
C PHE A 7 10.01 -25.03 -1.04
N ASN A 8 9.75 -25.15 -2.35
CA ASN A 8 8.53 -25.82 -2.84
C ASN A 8 7.23 -25.33 -2.18
N ILE A 9 7.20 -24.07 -1.75
CA ILE A 9 6.00 -23.46 -1.20
C ILE A 9 5.06 -23.13 -2.34
N ILE A 10 3.85 -23.65 -2.26
CA ILE A 10 2.76 -23.35 -3.18
C ILE A 10 1.81 -22.44 -2.41
N TYR A 11 1.52 -21.28 -2.96
CA TYR A 11 0.48 -20.44 -2.41
C TYR A 11 -0.63 -20.18 -3.43
N ASN A 12 -1.83 -19.98 -2.93
CA ASN A 12 -2.99 -19.63 -3.71
C ASN A 12 -3.68 -18.42 -3.08
N PHE A 13 -4.04 -17.47 -3.92
CA PHE A 13 -4.85 -16.33 -3.54
C PHE A 13 -6.26 -16.54 -4.08
N THR A 14 -7.25 -16.49 -3.20
CA THR A 14 -8.67 -16.60 -3.53
C THR A 14 -9.34 -15.28 -3.23
N GLU A 15 -10.07 -14.74 -4.20
CA GLU A 15 -10.90 -13.56 -4.05
C GLU A 15 -12.26 -13.84 -4.69
N ASN A 16 -13.31 -13.81 -3.90
CA ASN A 16 -14.68 -13.97 -4.33
C ASN A 16 -15.62 -13.06 -3.52
N THR A 17 -16.94 -13.24 -3.65
CA THR A 17 -17.93 -12.41 -2.92
C THR A 17 -17.95 -12.64 -1.42
N ASP A 18 -17.47 -13.79 -0.97
CA ASP A 18 -17.62 -14.27 0.41
C ASP A 18 -16.31 -14.15 1.19
N GLU A 19 -15.17 -14.28 0.51
CA GLU A 19 -13.86 -14.27 1.15
C GLU A 19 -12.74 -13.70 0.27
N VAL A 20 -11.74 -13.16 0.95
CA VAL A 20 -10.39 -12.96 0.41
C VAL A 20 -9.45 -13.81 1.24
N ALA A 21 -8.88 -14.84 0.63
CA ALA A 21 -8.06 -15.81 1.34
C ALA A 21 -6.69 -16.00 0.68
N PHE A 22 -5.68 -16.13 1.53
CA PHE A 22 -4.34 -16.54 1.14
C PHE A 22 -4.03 -17.87 1.79
N THR A 23 -3.89 -18.91 0.96
CA THR A 23 -3.54 -20.25 1.44
C THR A 23 -2.14 -20.62 0.96
N PHE A 24 -1.40 -21.31 1.81
CA PHE A 24 -0.06 -21.79 1.48
C PHE A 24 0.11 -23.23 1.95
N GLY A 25 0.97 -23.96 1.26
CA GLY A 25 1.32 -25.34 1.58
C GLY A 25 2.64 -25.72 0.92
N GLY A 26 3.22 -26.82 1.34
CA GLY A 26 4.44 -27.37 0.76
C GLY A 26 4.20 -28.77 0.19
N SER A 27 4.89 -29.12 -0.89
CA SER A 27 4.96 -30.47 -1.41
C SER A 27 6.16 -31.17 -0.76
N GLY A 28 5.91 -32.13 0.15
CA GLY A 28 6.98 -32.89 0.80
C GLY A 28 6.49 -33.70 2.01
N PRO A 29 7.35 -34.50 2.65
CA PRO A 29 7.00 -35.22 3.85
C PRO A 29 6.60 -34.24 4.96
N LYS A 30 5.71 -34.67 5.87
CA LYS A 30 5.08 -33.91 6.97
C LYS A 30 5.97 -32.77 7.52
N ILE A 31 5.90 -31.60 6.86
CA ILE A 31 6.56 -30.37 7.32
C ILE A 31 5.50 -29.56 8.05
N TYR A 32 5.79 -29.14 9.28
CA TYR A 32 4.95 -28.22 9.99
C TYR A 32 5.31 -26.79 9.60
N TRP A 33 4.29 -26.01 9.31
CA TRP A 33 4.40 -24.60 8.92
C TRP A 33 3.72 -23.71 9.95
N ARG A 34 4.30 -22.55 10.17
CA ARG A 34 3.70 -21.52 11.03
C ARG A 34 3.82 -20.16 10.34
N LEU A 35 2.68 -19.49 10.12
CA LEU A 35 2.63 -18.11 9.67
C LEU A 35 2.36 -17.21 10.87
N THR A 36 3.17 -16.17 11.05
CA THR A 36 3.04 -15.19 12.13
C THR A 36 3.08 -13.79 11.57
N LEU A 37 2.42 -12.87 12.25
CA LEU A 37 2.53 -11.44 12.03
C LEU A 37 3.40 -10.87 13.15
N ASN A 38 4.48 -10.14 12.80
CA ASN A 38 5.34 -9.51 13.80
C ASN A 38 4.84 -8.10 14.18
N SER A 39 5.53 -7.44 15.11
CA SER A 39 5.18 -6.10 15.59
C SER A 39 5.35 -5.00 14.53
N GLU A 40 6.06 -5.28 13.45
CA GLU A 40 6.27 -4.37 12.31
C GLU A 40 5.23 -4.58 11.19
N ALA A 41 4.17 -5.36 11.46
CA ALA A 41 3.15 -5.77 10.50
C ALA A 41 3.70 -6.58 9.30
N LEU A 42 4.79 -7.32 9.51
CA LEU A 42 5.37 -8.21 8.51
C LEU A 42 4.92 -9.65 8.76
N LEU A 43 4.49 -10.33 7.69
CA LEU A 43 4.21 -11.75 7.72
C LEU A 43 5.52 -12.54 7.67
N GLN A 44 5.67 -13.49 8.58
CA GLN A 44 6.82 -14.38 8.69
C GLN A 44 6.36 -15.83 8.56
N LEU A 45 6.98 -16.57 7.65
CA LEU A 45 6.73 -18.01 7.49
C LEU A 45 7.90 -18.80 8.06
N PHE A 46 7.57 -19.76 8.92
CA PHE A 46 8.52 -20.65 9.57
C PHE A 46 8.24 -22.11 9.20
N THR A 47 9.29 -22.92 9.20
CA THR A 47 9.22 -24.37 9.15
C THR A 47 9.77 -24.96 10.44
N TRP A 48 9.20 -26.08 10.89
CA TRP A 48 9.74 -26.82 12.01
C TRP A 48 10.93 -27.66 11.57
N ASN A 49 12.06 -27.49 12.25
CA ASN A 49 13.26 -28.28 12.07
C ASN A 49 13.33 -29.35 13.19
N PRO A 50 13.08 -30.63 12.90
CA PRO A 50 13.09 -31.66 13.91
C PRO A 50 14.50 -32.02 14.43
N THR A 51 15.55 -31.63 13.69
CA THR A 51 16.93 -31.91 14.09
C THR A 51 17.42 -30.94 15.15
N THR A 52 17.11 -29.65 15.00
CA THR A 52 17.49 -28.59 15.95
C THR A 52 16.42 -28.35 16.99
N VAL A 53 15.21 -28.91 16.80
CA VAL A 53 14.02 -28.68 17.64
C VAL A 53 13.62 -27.19 17.70
N GLU A 54 13.76 -26.49 16.57
CA GLU A 54 13.54 -25.05 16.43
C GLU A 54 12.68 -24.71 15.22
N TRP A 55 12.18 -23.47 15.18
CA TRP A 55 11.47 -22.91 14.05
C TRP A 55 12.41 -22.07 13.19
N ASP A 56 12.71 -22.54 11.99
CA ASP A 56 13.52 -21.82 11.01
C ASP A 56 12.65 -20.86 10.20
N MET A 57 12.98 -19.56 10.19
CA MET A 57 12.30 -18.59 9.35
C MET A 57 12.73 -18.80 7.89
N VAL A 58 11.77 -19.09 7.02
CA VAL A 58 12.01 -19.39 5.61
C VAL A 58 11.53 -18.30 4.66
N TRP A 59 10.68 -17.38 5.16
CA TRP A 59 10.18 -16.28 4.35
C TRP A 59 9.67 -15.12 5.21
N LEU A 60 9.80 -13.91 4.64
CA LEU A 60 9.32 -12.64 5.19
C LEU A 60 8.57 -11.89 4.09
N SER A 61 7.41 -11.27 4.41
CA SER A 61 6.59 -10.55 3.45
C SER A 61 7.21 -9.27 2.93
N SER A 62 8.09 -8.63 3.71
CA SER A 62 8.81 -7.43 3.29
C SER A 62 10.09 -7.80 2.57
N VAL A 63 10.29 -7.18 1.41
CA VAL A 63 11.51 -7.27 0.62
C VAL A 63 12.24 -5.92 0.66
N THR A 64 11.51 -4.83 0.93
CA THR A 64 12.05 -3.46 0.91
C THR A 64 11.51 -2.63 2.08
N GLU A 65 12.20 -1.53 2.40
CA GLU A 65 11.76 -0.58 3.43
C GLU A 65 10.35 -0.02 3.14
N CYS A 66 10.01 0.18 1.85
CA CYS A 66 8.69 0.69 1.45
C CYS A 66 7.56 -0.35 1.61
N ASP A 67 7.85 -1.60 1.98
CA ASP A 67 6.84 -2.60 2.32
C ASP A 67 6.38 -2.51 3.78
N VAL A 68 7.12 -1.78 4.62
CA VAL A 68 6.75 -1.54 6.01
C VAL A 68 5.54 -0.61 6.06
N TYR A 69 4.52 -1.02 6.83
CA TYR A 69 3.29 -0.24 6.99
C TYR A 69 3.59 1.14 7.56
N MET A 70 3.01 2.18 6.95
CA MET A 70 3.20 3.59 7.33
C MET A 70 4.67 4.03 7.41
N MET A 71 5.53 3.52 6.51
CA MET A 71 6.93 3.92 6.43
C MET A 71 7.10 5.43 6.28
N CYS A 72 6.18 6.08 5.55
CA CYS A 72 6.13 7.54 5.38
C CYS A 72 4.90 8.12 6.07
N THR A 73 4.98 9.39 6.45
CA THR A 73 3.92 10.15 7.11
C THR A 73 2.77 10.51 6.15
N ALA A 74 1.78 11.24 6.66
CA ALA A 74 0.66 11.75 5.88
C ALA A 74 1.13 12.58 4.68
N TYR A 75 0.41 12.46 3.54
CA TYR A 75 0.67 13.16 2.29
C TYR A 75 2.06 12.95 1.70
N ALA A 76 2.71 11.84 2.07
CA ALA A 76 3.95 11.36 1.52
C ALA A 76 3.80 9.94 0.95
N TYR A 77 4.71 9.58 0.06
CA TYR A 77 4.83 8.24 -0.49
C TYR A 77 6.25 7.74 -0.40
N CYS A 78 6.41 6.44 -0.24
CA CYS A 78 7.70 5.78 -0.26
C CYS A 78 8.11 5.41 -1.69
N ASP A 79 9.33 5.76 -2.07
CA ASP A 79 9.93 5.40 -3.37
C ASP A 79 11.34 4.84 -3.15
N MET A 80 11.56 3.59 -3.56
CA MET A 80 12.85 2.92 -3.43
C MET A 80 13.98 3.53 -4.27
N ASN A 81 13.62 4.35 -5.27
CA ASN A 81 14.56 4.97 -6.19
C ASN A 81 15.03 6.36 -5.74
N THR A 82 14.53 6.87 -4.61
CA THR A 82 14.87 8.20 -4.10
C THR A 82 15.66 8.13 -2.79
N SER A 83 16.40 9.19 -2.50
CA SER A 83 17.04 9.44 -1.22
C SER A 83 16.78 10.90 -0.82
N PRO A 84 16.00 11.16 0.22
CA PRO A 84 15.29 10.20 1.11
C PRO A 84 14.21 9.41 0.38
N ARG A 85 13.80 8.27 0.95
CA ARG A 85 12.77 7.39 0.35
C ARG A 85 11.36 7.95 0.45
N CYS A 86 11.09 8.75 1.47
CA CYS A 86 9.81 9.42 1.62
C CYS A 86 9.79 10.74 0.84
N ASN A 87 8.75 10.91 0.03
CA ASN A 87 8.58 12.08 -0.83
C ASN A 87 7.21 12.70 -0.61
N CYS A 88 7.13 14.00 -0.43
CA CYS A 88 5.85 14.70 -0.35
C CYS A 88 5.15 14.68 -1.70
N PHE A 89 3.81 14.63 -1.70
CA PHE A 89 3.02 14.79 -2.93
C PHE A 89 3.24 16.16 -3.57
N LYS A 90 2.99 16.23 -4.88
CA LYS A 90 2.96 17.51 -5.59
C LYS A 90 1.97 18.47 -4.91
N GLY A 91 2.41 19.67 -4.59
CA GLY A 91 1.63 20.67 -3.84
C GLY A 91 1.79 20.58 -2.32
N PHE A 92 2.61 19.64 -1.84
CA PHE A 92 2.99 19.52 -0.43
C PHE A 92 4.49 19.73 -0.25
N VAL A 93 4.90 20.09 0.95
CA VAL A 93 6.31 20.29 1.35
C VAL A 93 6.53 19.70 2.73
N PRO A 94 7.76 19.34 3.08
CA PRO A 94 8.12 19.01 4.45
C PRO A 94 7.74 20.18 5.38
N ARG A 95 7.16 19.87 6.53
CA ARG A 95 6.84 20.87 7.56
C ARG A 95 8.12 21.52 8.09
N ASP A 96 9.17 20.74 8.23
CA ASP A 96 10.49 21.17 8.66
C ASP A 96 11.51 20.90 7.56
N PRO A 97 11.98 21.94 6.85
CA PRO A 97 12.97 21.79 5.80
C PRO A 97 14.33 21.25 6.26
N GLN A 98 14.67 21.36 7.56
CA GLN A 98 15.94 20.83 8.07
C GLN A 98 15.93 19.31 8.14
N GLN A 99 14.79 18.69 8.41
CA GLN A 99 14.67 17.24 8.40
C GLN A 99 14.89 16.64 6.99
N GLU A 100 14.52 17.35 5.95
CA GLU A 100 14.80 16.95 4.56
C GLU A 100 16.33 16.95 4.29
N LEU A 101 17.06 17.93 4.79
CA LEU A 101 18.53 18.00 4.67
C LEU A 101 19.23 16.87 5.43
N GLU A 102 18.64 16.38 6.51
CA GLU A 102 19.14 15.23 7.29
C GLU A 102 18.75 13.86 6.66
N GLY A 103 18.14 13.85 5.48
CA GLY A 103 17.70 12.62 4.81
C GLY A 103 16.45 12.00 5.42
N ARG A 104 15.71 12.72 6.25
CA ARG A 104 14.43 12.31 6.84
C ARG A 104 13.34 13.25 6.37
N VAL A 105 12.32 12.71 5.72
CA VAL A 105 11.10 13.46 5.44
C VAL A 105 10.16 13.28 6.63
N GLY A 106 10.01 14.32 7.41
CA GLY A 106 9.00 14.40 8.46
C GLY A 106 7.60 14.52 7.87
N GLU A 107 6.73 15.22 8.58
CA GLU A 107 5.35 15.46 8.14
C GLU A 107 5.30 16.35 6.88
N CYS A 108 4.52 15.95 5.87
CA CYS A 108 4.23 16.76 4.70
C CYS A 108 2.98 17.61 4.92
N VAL A 109 3.07 18.90 4.58
CA VAL A 109 1.97 19.86 4.72
C VAL A 109 1.68 20.55 3.39
N ARG A 110 0.43 20.96 3.16
CA ARG A 110 0.05 21.70 1.94
C ARG A 110 0.81 23.01 1.84
N LYS A 111 1.30 23.33 0.63
CA LYS A 111 1.88 24.66 0.30
C LYS A 111 0.85 25.77 0.40
N THR A 112 -0.39 25.47 -0.01
CA THR A 112 -1.52 26.42 -0.05
C THR A 112 -2.70 25.84 0.71
N ARG A 113 -3.55 26.69 1.27
CA ARG A 113 -4.79 26.24 1.90
C ARG A 113 -5.71 25.60 0.86
N LEU A 114 -6.44 24.56 1.26
CA LEU A 114 -7.44 23.91 0.42
C LEU A 114 -8.49 24.95 -0.05
N ASN A 115 -8.69 25.01 -1.35
CA ASN A 115 -9.71 25.83 -1.99
C ASN A 115 -10.55 24.96 -2.95
N CYS A 116 -11.69 24.52 -2.47
CA CYS A 116 -12.56 23.59 -3.21
C CYS A 116 -13.01 24.05 -4.60
N SER A 117 -13.01 25.37 -4.85
CA SER A 117 -13.41 25.93 -6.14
C SER A 117 -12.25 26.18 -7.10
N GLY A 118 -10.99 26.08 -6.61
CA GLY A 118 -9.80 26.39 -7.39
C GLY A 118 -8.72 25.32 -7.40
N ASP A 119 -8.84 24.30 -6.54
CA ASP A 119 -7.87 23.22 -6.48
C ASP A 119 -8.15 22.15 -7.55
N GLU A 120 -7.09 21.58 -8.08
CA GLU A 120 -7.13 20.48 -9.05
C GLU A 120 -6.50 19.22 -8.47
N PHE A 121 -6.95 18.05 -8.99
CA PHE A 121 -6.34 16.77 -8.66
C PHE A 121 -5.15 16.47 -9.57
N SER A 122 -4.03 16.09 -8.96
CA SER A 122 -2.86 15.60 -9.69
C SER A 122 -2.93 14.07 -9.80
N ARG A 123 -2.80 13.56 -11.04
CA ARG A 123 -2.75 12.11 -11.27
C ARG A 123 -1.42 11.54 -10.78
N MET A 124 -1.49 10.45 -10.04
CA MET A 124 -0.36 9.62 -9.65
C MET A 124 -0.57 8.20 -10.20
N SER A 125 0.42 7.66 -10.88
CA SER A 125 0.41 6.30 -11.44
C SER A 125 1.42 5.41 -10.72
N ASN A 126 1.23 4.11 -10.82
CA ASN A 126 2.10 3.08 -10.21
C ASN A 126 2.21 3.23 -8.68
N MET A 127 1.09 3.60 -8.05
CA MET A 127 1.03 3.83 -6.61
C MET A 127 0.18 2.74 -5.94
N LYS A 128 0.62 2.27 -4.78
CA LYS A 128 -0.28 1.62 -3.83
C LYS A 128 -1.33 2.63 -3.39
N LEU A 129 -2.58 2.25 -3.38
CA LEU A 129 -3.66 3.12 -2.86
C LEU A 129 -3.44 3.41 -1.37
N PRO A 130 -3.90 4.58 -0.89
CA PRO A 130 -3.86 4.90 0.53
C PRO A 130 -4.55 3.83 1.37
N ASN A 131 -4.19 3.76 2.63
CA ASN A 131 -4.85 2.91 3.61
C ASN A 131 -6.38 3.15 3.58
N THR A 132 -7.15 2.09 3.80
CA THR A 132 -8.61 2.10 3.62
C THR A 132 -9.38 2.72 4.80
N THR A 133 -8.72 3.05 5.91
CA THR A 133 -9.38 3.60 7.11
C THR A 133 -10.13 4.91 6.81
N GLY A 134 -9.59 5.75 5.91
CA GLY A 134 -10.25 6.98 5.44
C GLY A 134 -10.95 6.84 4.10
N GLY A 135 -10.97 5.65 3.50
CA GLY A 135 -11.53 5.39 2.18
C GLY A 135 -12.99 4.93 2.25
N VAL A 136 -13.81 5.51 1.39
CA VAL A 136 -15.23 5.10 1.23
C VAL A 136 -15.46 4.67 -0.21
N ILE A 137 -15.93 3.43 -0.41
CA ILE A 137 -16.39 2.96 -1.72
C ILE A 137 -17.75 3.61 -2.00
N VAL A 138 -17.77 4.48 -3.02
CA VAL A 138 -18.98 5.23 -3.39
C VAL A 138 -19.88 4.40 -4.31
N ASP A 139 -19.29 3.80 -5.35
CA ASP A 139 -20.01 2.98 -6.33
C ASP A 139 -19.00 2.09 -7.06
N ARG A 140 -19.34 0.82 -7.27
CA ARG A 140 -18.47 -0.15 -7.97
C ARG A 140 -18.63 -0.13 -9.50
N ARG A 141 -19.61 0.64 -10.02
CA ARG A 141 -20.00 0.60 -11.44
C ARG A 141 -19.58 1.83 -12.24
N ILE A 142 -19.23 2.91 -11.56
CA ILE A 142 -18.89 4.17 -12.24
C ILE A 142 -17.39 4.20 -12.60
N GLY A 143 -17.07 4.94 -13.67
CA GLY A 143 -15.69 5.15 -14.10
C GLY A 143 -15.02 6.31 -13.36
N LEU A 144 -13.71 6.48 -13.62
CA LEU A 144 -12.85 7.44 -12.94
C LEU A 144 -13.31 8.90 -13.07
N GLU A 145 -13.83 9.29 -14.23
CA GLU A 145 -14.31 10.67 -14.47
C GLU A 145 -15.53 11.03 -13.62
N GLU A 146 -16.45 10.10 -13.48
CA GLU A 146 -17.60 10.31 -12.59
C GLU A 146 -17.16 10.29 -11.12
N CYS A 147 -16.21 9.42 -10.77
CA CYS A 147 -15.58 9.40 -9.46
C CYS A 147 -14.94 10.75 -9.12
N ARG A 148 -14.17 11.32 -10.07
CA ARG A 148 -13.57 12.65 -9.94
C ARG A 148 -14.62 13.74 -9.66
N LYS A 149 -15.72 13.75 -10.41
CA LYS A 149 -16.80 14.73 -10.21
C LYS A 149 -17.41 14.63 -8.80
N ARG A 150 -17.68 13.40 -8.32
CA ARG A 150 -18.21 13.19 -6.96
C ARG A 150 -17.22 13.65 -5.88
N CYS A 151 -15.93 13.38 -6.06
CA CYS A 151 -14.91 13.87 -5.15
C CYS A 151 -14.84 15.42 -5.17
N SER A 152 -14.86 16.05 -6.34
CA SER A 152 -14.81 17.52 -6.49
C SER A 152 -16.01 18.24 -5.86
N MET A 153 -17.18 17.58 -5.74
CA MET A 153 -18.35 18.13 -5.06
C MET A 153 -18.28 18.03 -3.53
N ASN A 154 -17.31 17.29 -3.01
CA ASN A 154 -17.11 17.13 -1.58
C ASN A 154 -15.79 17.79 -1.17
N CYS A 155 -15.85 18.93 -0.51
CA CYS A 155 -14.69 19.70 -0.06
C CYS A 155 -13.75 18.94 0.89
N ASN A 156 -14.23 17.88 1.53
CA ASN A 156 -13.41 17.03 2.37
C ASN A 156 -12.68 15.93 1.57
N CYS A 157 -13.01 15.75 0.29
CA CYS A 157 -12.37 14.73 -0.54
C CYS A 157 -10.94 15.14 -0.89
N THR A 158 -9.98 14.31 -0.49
CA THR A 158 -8.55 14.56 -0.69
C THR A 158 -7.96 13.70 -1.81
N ALA A 159 -8.57 12.56 -2.12
CA ALA A 159 -8.18 11.69 -3.21
C ALA A 159 -9.33 10.81 -3.69
N PHE A 160 -9.18 10.29 -4.90
CA PHE A 160 -10.08 9.30 -5.47
C PHE A 160 -9.32 8.32 -6.36
N ALA A 161 -9.84 7.11 -6.53
CA ALA A 161 -9.30 6.09 -7.42
C ALA A 161 -10.38 5.10 -7.88
N ASN A 162 -10.04 4.29 -8.90
CA ASN A 162 -10.81 3.10 -9.22
C ASN A 162 -10.63 2.04 -8.12
N THR A 163 -11.67 1.28 -7.82
CA THR A 163 -11.59 0.12 -6.92
C THR A 163 -11.04 -1.12 -7.63
N ASP A 164 -11.15 -1.18 -8.96
CA ASP A 164 -10.60 -2.23 -9.81
C ASP A 164 -9.85 -1.58 -10.98
N ILE A 165 -8.62 -2.02 -11.23
CA ILE A 165 -7.76 -1.50 -12.30
C ILE A 165 -7.84 -2.33 -13.59
N ARG A 166 -8.53 -3.47 -13.57
CA ARG A 166 -8.69 -4.35 -14.74
C ARG A 166 -9.61 -3.71 -15.77
N ASP A 167 -9.47 -4.08 -17.03
CA ASP A 167 -10.34 -3.68 -18.14
C ASP A 167 -10.55 -2.16 -18.27
N GLY A 168 -9.49 -1.38 -18.04
CA GLY A 168 -9.54 0.08 -18.11
C GLY A 168 -9.97 0.78 -16.82
N GLY A 169 -10.30 0.02 -15.79
CA GLY A 169 -10.63 0.51 -14.45
C GLY A 169 -12.11 0.79 -14.23
N SER A 170 -12.61 0.34 -13.10
CA SER A 170 -14.00 0.56 -12.67
C SER A 170 -14.11 0.78 -11.17
N GLY A 171 -15.29 1.22 -10.76
CA GLY A 171 -15.59 1.54 -9.37
C GLY A 171 -14.96 2.84 -8.90
N CYS A 172 -15.45 3.33 -7.79
CA CYS A 172 -15.02 4.59 -7.19
C CYS A 172 -14.81 4.43 -5.69
N VAL A 173 -13.60 4.71 -5.26
CA VAL A 173 -13.25 4.94 -3.87
C VAL A 173 -12.78 6.38 -3.70
N ILE A 174 -13.23 7.04 -2.66
CA ILE A 174 -12.79 8.39 -2.27
C ILE A 174 -12.20 8.35 -0.86
N TRP A 175 -11.23 9.21 -0.62
CA TRP A 175 -10.65 9.44 0.71
C TRP A 175 -10.99 10.84 1.17
N THR A 176 -11.30 10.94 2.48
CA THR A 176 -11.47 12.21 3.17
C THR A 176 -10.46 12.29 4.30
N GLY A 177 -9.73 13.40 4.39
CA GLY A 177 -8.68 13.57 5.39
C GLY A 177 -7.29 13.16 4.90
N GLU A 178 -6.49 12.60 5.80
CA GLU A 178 -5.09 12.30 5.53
C GLU A 178 -4.92 11.06 4.63
N LEU A 179 -3.94 11.15 3.74
CA LEU A 179 -3.55 10.04 2.87
C LEU A 179 -2.29 9.38 3.45
N LEU A 180 -2.41 8.12 3.85
CA LEU A 180 -1.39 7.36 4.58
C LEU A 180 -1.03 6.07 3.85
N ASP A 181 0.17 5.55 4.14
CA ASP A 181 0.63 4.22 3.74
C ASP A 181 0.67 4.03 2.22
N ILE A 182 1.28 4.98 1.53
CA ILE A 182 1.39 5.02 0.08
C ILE A 182 2.82 4.71 -0.33
N ARG A 183 2.98 3.89 -1.36
CA ARG A 183 4.27 3.63 -1.98
C ARG A 183 4.18 3.66 -3.49
N ARG A 184 5.29 3.98 -4.12
CA ARG A 184 5.46 3.86 -5.56
C ARG A 184 5.99 2.48 -5.92
N TYR A 185 5.37 1.86 -6.91
CA TYR A 185 5.90 0.65 -7.55
C TYR A 185 6.84 1.04 -8.68
N ALA A 186 7.82 0.19 -8.98
CA ALA A 186 8.63 0.33 -10.17
C ALA A 186 7.74 0.30 -11.43
N ASP A 187 8.16 1.02 -12.44
CA ASP A 187 7.51 0.95 -13.75
C ASP A 187 7.70 -0.47 -14.29
N ALA A 188 6.62 -1.09 -14.79
CA ALA A 188 6.61 -2.44 -15.33
C ALA A 188 7.16 -2.45 -16.76
#